data_8056abdf3c3fba412bc10fee82754953
#
_entry.id   8056abdf3c3fba412bc10fee82754953
#
_cell.length_a   1.000
_cell.length_b   1.000
_cell.length_c   1.000
_cell.angle_alpha   90.00
_cell.angle_beta   90.00
_cell.angle_gamma   90.00
#
_symmetry.space_group_name_H-M   'P 1'
#
loop_
_entity.id
_entity.type
_entity.pdbx_description
1 polymer ?
#
loop_
_entity_poly.entity_id
_entity_poly.type
_entity_poly.pdbx_seq_one_letter_code
_entity_poly.pdbx_strand_id
1 'polypeptide(L)'
;MVFYFTGTGNSGYAARRIADGLGEPLLCLNDRIKAGDTAPVETGERLVIVTPTYAWRIPRIVEDWLLHTELTGAKRAWFVMTCGSEIGDADRYNRRLCQAKGLACMGTAQIVMPENYIAMFNAPQVEEARQIVARAEPDIDGAIAAVRENRAFPPPRRKFYDRFMSGPVNPIFYSCFVKANAFTVGNACTGCGQCVRRCPTNNITLQNGKPVWGQNCTHCMACICYCPTEAIEYGKKSLGKPRYHFEAL
;
A
#
# COMPACT_ATOMS: atom_id res chain seq x y z
N MET A 1 4.05 11.80 -13.68
CA MET A 1 3.31 11.93 -12.39
C MET A 1 3.50 10.68 -11.54
N VAL A 2 3.53 10.81 -10.21
CA VAL A 2 3.65 9.69 -9.27
C VAL A 2 2.35 9.55 -8.47
N PHE A 3 1.70 8.38 -8.56
CA PHE A 3 0.56 8.02 -7.73
C PHE A 3 1.02 7.17 -6.57
N TYR A 4 0.41 7.32 -5.40
CA TYR A 4 0.67 6.41 -4.31
C TYR A 4 -0.55 6.10 -3.46
N PHE A 5 -0.57 4.87 -2.96
CA PHE A 5 -1.44 4.43 -1.89
C PHE A 5 -0.57 3.90 -0.74
N THR A 6 -0.93 4.21 0.51
CA THR A 6 -0.17 3.77 1.67
C THR A 6 -1.07 3.40 2.84
N GLY A 7 -0.71 2.35 3.58
CA GLY A 7 -1.35 1.99 4.85
C GLY A 7 -0.65 2.69 6.03
N THR A 8 0.61 2.37 6.26
CA THR A 8 1.39 2.82 7.42
C THR A 8 2.61 3.68 7.06
N GLY A 9 2.64 4.25 5.84
CA GLY A 9 3.63 5.26 5.45
C GLY A 9 4.75 4.78 4.52
N ASN A 10 5.10 3.49 4.48
CA ASN A 10 6.21 2.96 3.66
C ASN A 10 6.13 3.37 2.18
N SER A 11 5.02 3.05 1.52
CA SER A 11 4.82 3.40 0.11
C SER A 11 4.74 4.92 -0.09
N GLY A 12 4.21 5.66 0.89
CA GLY A 12 4.19 7.12 0.85
C GLY A 12 5.59 7.73 0.88
N TYR A 13 6.50 7.14 1.68
CA TYR A 13 7.90 7.54 1.70
C TYR A 13 8.59 7.26 0.35
N ALA A 14 8.51 6.03 -0.15
CA ALA A 14 9.09 5.66 -1.43
C ALA A 14 8.56 6.54 -2.58
N ALA A 15 7.25 6.86 -2.56
CA ALA A 15 6.63 7.70 -3.56
C ALA A 15 7.13 9.15 -3.52
N ARG A 16 7.30 9.74 -2.33
CA ARG A 16 7.90 11.08 -2.18
C ARG A 16 9.32 11.11 -2.73
N ARG A 17 10.16 10.14 -2.33
CA ARG A 17 11.53 10.02 -2.85
C ARG A 17 11.57 9.94 -4.38
N ILE A 18 10.67 9.14 -4.98
CA ILE A 18 10.57 8.99 -6.43
C ILE A 18 10.07 10.28 -7.08
N ALA A 19 9.04 10.93 -6.54
CA ALA A 19 8.50 12.17 -7.06
C ALA A 19 9.55 13.28 -7.05
N ASP A 20 10.24 13.48 -5.92
CA ASP A 20 11.31 14.46 -5.75
C ASP A 20 12.47 14.18 -6.72
N GLY A 21 12.90 12.91 -6.79
CA GLY A 21 13.99 12.49 -7.68
C GLY A 21 13.69 12.65 -9.17
N LEU A 22 12.41 12.60 -9.56
CA LEU A 22 11.97 12.79 -10.95
C LEU A 22 11.53 14.22 -11.26
N GLY A 23 11.30 15.06 -10.25
CA GLY A 23 10.67 16.36 -10.40
C GLY A 23 9.20 16.27 -10.86
N GLU A 24 8.49 15.20 -10.44
CA GLU A 24 7.13 14.91 -10.88
C GLU A 24 6.10 15.20 -9.78
N PRO A 25 4.88 15.61 -10.14
CA PRO A 25 3.80 15.77 -9.17
C PRO A 25 3.45 14.45 -8.48
N LEU A 26 3.02 14.55 -7.22
CA LEU A 26 2.62 13.43 -6.37
C LEU A 26 1.13 13.46 -6.10
N LEU A 27 0.42 12.35 -6.36
CA LEU A 27 -1.02 12.19 -6.10
C LEU A 27 -1.28 11.10 -5.07
N CYS A 28 -1.99 11.48 -3.98
CA CYS A 28 -2.42 10.54 -2.94
C CYS A 28 -3.69 9.81 -3.35
N LEU A 29 -3.61 8.51 -3.61
CA LEU A 29 -4.79 7.69 -3.93
C LEU A 29 -5.66 7.42 -2.71
N ASN A 30 -5.11 7.47 -1.48
CA ASN A 30 -5.91 7.33 -0.27
C ASN A 30 -7.04 8.37 -0.22
N ASP A 31 -6.72 9.62 -0.56
CA ASP A 31 -7.68 10.73 -0.51
C ASP A 31 -8.76 10.60 -1.59
N ARG A 32 -8.34 10.27 -2.82
CA ARG A 32 -9.25 10.05 -3.96
C ARG A 32 -10.19 8.89 -3.69
N ILE A 33 -9.66 7.75 -3.23
CA ILE A 33 -10.44 6.55 -2.90
C ILE A 33 -11.40 6.86 -1.75
N LYS A 34 -10.93 7.56 -0.72
CA LYS A 34 -11.75 7.95 0.43
C LYS A 34 -12.90 8.87 0.05
N ALA A 35 -12.67 9.78 -0.89
CA ALA A 35 -13.67 10.68 -1.43
C ALA A 35 -14.62 10.01 -2.45
N GLY A 36 -14.34 8.78 -2.90
CA GLY A 36 -15.03 8.14 -4.02
C GLY A 36 -14.80 8.87 -5.35
N ASP A 37 -13.70 9.62 -5.45
CA ASP A 37 -13.41 10.50 -6.57
C ASP A 37 -12.65 9.74 -7.67
N THR A 38 -13.35 9.50 -8.78
CA THR A 38 -12.82 8.89 -10.01
C THR A 38 -12.79 9.87 -11.19
N ALA A 39 -12.83 11.18 -10.93
CA ALA A 39 -12.68 12.19 -11.98
C ALA A 39 -11.36 12.00 -12.74
N PRO A 40 -11.34 12.30 -14.06
CA PRO A 40 -10.15 12.16 -14.89
C PRO A 40 -8.91 12.81 -14.27
N VAL A 41 -7.75 12.19 -14.46
CA VAL A 41 -6.46 12.71 -13.98
C VAL A 41 -5.52 12.90 -15.16
N GLU A 42 -5.03 14.12 -15.32
CA GLU A 42 -3.97 14.42 -16.28
C GLU A 42 -2.62 13.98 -15.71
N THR A 43 -2.00 12.98 -16.33
CA THR A 43 -0.81 12.31 -15.77
C THR A 43 0.49 12.67 -16.49
N GLY A 44 0.42 13.21 -17.72
CA GLY A 44 1.54 13.19 -18.65
C GLY A 44 1.88 11.75 -19.11
N GLU A 45 2.90 11.59 -19.96
CA GLU A 45 3.21 10.31 -20.61
C GLU A 45 3.72 9.23 -19.66
N ARG A 46 4.38 9.63 -18.55
CA ARG A 46 4.99 8.73 -17.56
C ARG A 46 4.14 8.68 -16.30
N LEU A 47 3.72 7.49 -15.93
CA LEU A 47 2.99 7.23 -14.70
C LEU A 47 3.78 6.24 -13.83
N VAL A 48 4.08 6.63 -12.59
CA VAL A 48 4.65 5.74 -11.58
C VAL A 48 3.59 5.47 -10.53
N ILE A 49 3.33 4.18 -10.24
CA ILE A 49 2.32 3.75 -9.28
C ILE A 49 3.04 3.06 -8.12
N VAL A 50 2.98 3.69 -6.93
CA VAL A 50 3.66 3.21 -5.73
C VAL A 50 2.63 2.70 -4.72
N THR A 51 2.68 1.40 -4.39
CA THR A 51 1.70 0.77 -3.51
C THR A 51 2.34 -0.25 -2.56
N PRO A 52 1.70 -0.56 -1.42
CA PRO A 52 2.06 -1.76 -0.67
C PRO A 52 1.63 -3.02 -1.43
N THR A 53 2.19 -4.15 -1.02
CA THR A 53 1.80 -5.47 -1.48
C THR A 53 0.75 -6.07 -0.54
N TYR A 54 -0.45 -6.33 -1.05
CA TYR A 54 -1.52 -7.00 -0.31
C TYR A 54 -1.80 -8.36 -0.93
N ALA A 55 -1.48 -9.43 -0.22
CA ALA A 55 -1.63 -10.79 -0.69
C ALA A 55 -1.05 -10.99 -2.12
N TRP A 56 0.21 -10.58 -2.29
CA TRP A 56 1.01 -10.74 -3.52
C TRP A 56 0.46 -10.00 -4.75
N ARG A 57 -0.29 -8.92 -4.57
CA ARG A 57 -0.76 -7.99 -5.61
C ARG A 57 -0.79 -6.56 -5.07
N ILE A 58 -1.07 -5.59 -5.94
CA ILE A 58 -1.48 -4.25 -5.49
C ILE A 58 -2.81 -4.35 -4.73
N PRO A 59 -3.12 -3.42 -3.80
CA PRO A 59 -4.40 -3.41 -3.11
C PRO A 59 -5.57 -3.36 -4.09
N ARG A 60 -6.60 -4.19 -3.88
CA ARG A 60 -7.78 -4.26 -4.77
C ARG A 60 -8.47 -2.90 -4.94
N ILE A 61 -8.53 -2.10 -3.88
CA ILE A 61 -9.13 -0.76 -3.94
C ILE A 61 -8.34 0.19 -4.84
N VAL A 62 -7.03 -0.03 -5.00
CA VAL A 62 -6.19 0.73 -5.94
C VAL A 62 -6.40 0.23 -7.36
N GLU A 63 -6.40 -1.09 -7.57
CA GLU A 63 -6.70 -1.70 -8.88
C GLU A 63 -8.06 -1.24 -9.39
N ASP A 64 -9.08 -1.30 -8.54
CA ASP A 64 -10.44 -0.86 -8.84
C ASP A 64 -10.50 0.63 -9.19
N TRP A 65 -9.87 1.49 -8.38
CA TRP A 65 -9.81 2.93 -8.66
C TRP A 65 -9.11 3.23 -10.00
N LEU A 66 -7.99 2.57 -10.29
CA LEU A 66 -7.27 2.73 -11.56
C LEU A 66 -8.11 2.30 -12.76
N LEU A 67 -8.89 1.22 -12.63
CA LEU A 67 -9.77 0.75 -13.70
C LEU A 67 -10.89 1.75 -14.01
N HIS A 68 -11.46 2.41 -13.00
CA HIS A 68 -12.59 3.32 -13.15
C HIS A 68 -12.20 4.80 -13.38
N THR A 69 -10.92 5.15 -13.23
CA THR A 69 -10.44 6.53 -13.45
C THR A 69 -9.82 6.66 -14.83
N GLU A 70 -10.20 7.68 -15.59
CA GLU A 70 -9.53 8.03 -16.84
C GLU A 70 -8.15 8.65 -16.55
N LEU A 71 -7.11 8.15 -17.21
CA LEU A 71 -5.72 8.60 -17.05
C LEU A 71 -5.27 9.30 -18.33
N THR A 72 -5.54 10.62 -18.39
CA THR A 72 -5.30 11.40 -19.60
C THR A 72 -3.79 11.64 -19.79
N GLY A 73 -3.30 11.35 -20.98
CA GLY A 73 -1.90 11.55 -21.36
C GLY A 73 -0.96 10.39 -21.02
N ALA A 74 -1.36 9.46 -20.12
CA ALA A 74 -0.52 8.32 -19.78
C ALA A 74 -0.27 7.40 -20.98
N LYS A 75 1.01 7.05 -21.22
CA LYS A 75 1.42 6.08 -22.24
C LYS A 75 2.15 4.90 -21.63
N ARG A 76 2.89 5.13 -20.55
CA ARG A 76 3.76 4.13 -19.89
C ARG A 76 3.52 4.14 -18.39
N ALA A 77 3.50 2.94 -17.78
CA ALA A 77 3.32 2.80 -16.33
C ALA A 77 4.43 1.92 -15.72
N TRP A 78 5.05 2.42 -14.66
CA TRP A 78 5.97 1.71 -13.78
C TRP A 78 5.29 1.43 -12.45
N PHE A 79 5.44 0.22 -11.93
CA PHE A 79 4.94 -0.12 -10.61
C PHE A 79 6.08 -0.26 -9.62
N VAL A 80 5.97 0.39 -8.47
CA VAL A 80 6.90 0.22 -7.34
C VAL A 80 6.10 -0.32 -6.18
N MET A 81 6.41 -1.54 -5.75
CA MET A 81 5.65 -2.21 -4.71
C MET A 81 6.50 -2.41 -3.45
N THR A 82 6.05 -1.80 -2.34
CA THR A 82 6.66 -2.03 -1.03
C THR A 82 6.10 -3.31 -0.41
N CYS A 83 6.97 -4.10 0.23
CA CYS A 83 6.60 -5.36 0.89
C CYS A 83 7.52 -5.64 2.08
N GLY A 84 7.09 -6.51 3.00
CA GLY A 84 7.96 -7.01 4.08
C GLY A 84 9.01 -8.01 3.59
N SER A 85 8.71 -8.76 2.49
CA SER A 85 9.61 -9.78 1.96
C SER A 85 9.53 -9.96 0.44
N GLU A 86 8.34 -10.14 -0.12
CA GLU A 86 8.17 -10.49 -1.53
C GLU A 86 6.85 -9.97 -2.11
N ILE A 87 6.82 -9.79 -3.43
CA ILE A 87 5.65 -9.35 -4.20
C ILE A 87 4.96 -10.49 -4.97
N GLY A 88 5.53 -11.69 -4.96
CA GLY A 88 5.04 -12.83 -5.73
C GLY A 88 5.02 -12.57 -7.25
N ASP A 89 3.96 -13.01 -7.93
CA ASP A 89 3.74 -12.77 -9.37
C ASP A 89 2.90 -11.49 -9.64
N ALA A 90 3.05 -10.44 -8.80
CA ALA A 90 2.32 -9.17 -8.96
C ALA A 90 2.52 -8.53 -10.34
N ASP A 91 3.74 -8.62 -10.90
CA ASP A 91 4.07 -8.08 -12.23
C ASP A 91 3.10 -8.55 -13.32
N ARG A 92 2.68 -9.82 -13.28
CA ARG A 92 1.69 -10.36 -14.22
C ARG A 92 0.35 -9.64 -14.14
N TYR A 93 -0.10 -9.29 -12.94
CA TYR A 93 -1.37 -8.59 -12.72
C TYR A 93 -1.27 -7.12 -13.08
N ASN A 94 -0.16 -6.48 -12.77
CA ASN A 94 0.14 -5.11 -13.17
C ASN A 94 0.18 -4.96 -14.70
N ARG A 95 0.76 -5.94 -15.42
CA ARG A 95 0.72 -5.99 -16.89
C ARG A 95 -0.70 -6.11 -17.45
N ARG A 96 -1.56 -6.91 -16.81
CA ARG A 96 -2.98 -7.03 -17.20
C ARG A 96 -3.73 -5.72 -16.98
N LEU A 97 -3.47 -5.04 -15.85
CA LEU A 97 -4.04 -3.74 -15.57
C LEU A 97 -3.60 -2.71 -16.62
N CYS A 98 -2.31 -2.67 -16.97
CA CYS A 98 -1.82 -1.82 -18.06
C CYS A 98 -2.51 -2.13 -19.39
N GLN A 99 -2.68 -3.40 -19.73
CA GLN A 99 -3.38 -3.81 -20.96
C GLN A 99 -4.83 -3.31 -20.96
N ALA A 100 -5.55 -3.44 -19.84
CA ALA A 100 -6.92 -2.95 -19.70
C ALA A 100 -7.02 -1.42 -19.82
N LYS A 101 -5.95 -0.69 -19.45
CA LYS A 101 -5.86 0.77 -19.54
C LYS A 101 -5.21 1.28 -20.83
N GLY A 102 -4.79 0.40 -21.75
CA GLY A 102 -4.09 0.81 -22.96
C GLY A 102 -2.68 1.37 -22.73
N LEU A 103 -2.03 1.00 -21.61
CA LEU A 103 -0.71 1.49 -21.23
C LEU A 103 0.40 0.47 -21.54
N ALA A 104 1.56 0.95 -21.94
CA ALA A 104 2.77 0.13 -21.97
C ALA A 104 3.26 -0.11 -20.53
N CYS A 105 3.28 -1.37 -20.10
CA CYS A 105 3.80 -1.74 -18.79
C CYS A 105 5.32 -1.77 -18.80
N MET A 106 5.94 -0.91 -18.00
CA MET A 106 7.39 -0.79 -17.87
C MET A 106 7.96 -1.65 -16.73
N GLY A 107 7.14 -2.56 -16.17
CA GLY A 107 7.58 -3.54 -15.17
C GLY A 107 7.23 -3.15 -13.74
N THR A 108 7.61 -4.04 -12.82
CA THR A 108 7.34 -3.91 -11.38
C THR A 108 8.63 -4.04 -10.59
N ALA A 109 8.99 -3.00 -9.84
CA ALA A 109 10.09 -3.01 -8.88
C ALA A 109 9.56 -3.40 -7.49
N GLN A 110 10.33 -4.24 -6.79
CA GLN A 110 10.09 -4.62 -5.40
C GLN A 110 10.99 -3.77 -4.50
N ILE A 111 10.42 -3.17 -3.46
CA ILE A 111 11.16 -2.47 -2.41
C ILE A 111 10.83 -3.11 -1.07
N VAL A 112 11.83 -3.72 -0.43
CA VAL A 112 11.64 -4.33 0.89
C VAL A 112 11.65 -3.23 1.94
N MET A 113 10.54 -3.13 2.70
CA MET A 113 10.31 -2.11 3.73
C MET A 113 9.88 -2.79 5.04
N PRO A 114 9.92 -2.08 6.19
CA PRO A 114 9.50 -2.64 7.46
C PRO A 114 8.12 -3.28 7.41
N GLU A 115 7.99 -4.48 8.00
CA GLU A 115 6.70 -5.17 8.09
C GLU A 115 5.71 -4.38 8.95
N ASN A 116 4.46 -4.31 8.53
CA ASN A 116 3.39 -3.60 9.23
C ASN A 116 2.10 -4.39 9.38
N TYR A 117 2.02 -5.59 8.79
CA TYR A 117 0.81 -6.40 8.84
C TYR A 117 0.73 -7.22 10.13
N ILE A 118 0.59 -6.48 11.25
CA ILE A 118 0.61 -7.05 12.62
C ILE A 118 -0.56 -7.99 12.93
N ALA A 119 -1.57 -8.06 12.08
CA ALA A 119 -2.60 -9.09 12.15
C ALA A 119 -2.05 -10.52 11.92
N MET A 120 -0.89 -10.66 11.27
CA MET A 120 -0.23 -11.95 11.03
C MET A 120 1.23 -11.98 11.46
N PHE A 121 1.99 -10.92 11.20
CA PHE A 121 3.43 -10.87 11.40
C PHE A 121 3.81 -9.96 12.58
N ASN A 122 5.07 -9.92 12.95
CA ASN A 122 5.60 -8.95 13.90
C ASN A 122 6.16 -7.75 13.13
N ALA A 123 5.85 -6.55 13.58
CA ALA A 123 6.54 -5.37 13.10
C ALA A 123 7.93 -5.27 13.78
N PRO A 124 8.94 -4.71 13.10
CA PRO A 124 10.24 -4.47 13.70
C PRO A 124 10.17 -3.35 14.75
N GLN A 125 11.15 -3.31 15.64
CA GLN A 125 11.40 -2.17 16.51
C GLN A 125 11.95 -1.00 15.70
N VAL A 126 11.90 0.21 16.26
CA VAL A 126 12.28 1.46 15.56
C VAL A 126 13.67 1.39 14.93
N GLU A 127 14.67 0.92 15.67
CA GLU A 127 16.04 0.87 15.17
C GLU A 127 16.21 -0.15 14.03
N GLU A 128 15.60 -1.31 14.13
CA GLU A 128 15.57 -2.30 13.07
C GLU A 128 14.82 -1.76 11.82
N ALA A 129 13.73 -1.04 12.03
CA ALA A 129 12.98 -0.41 10.96
C ALA A 129 13.83 0.63 10.20
N ARG A 130 14.59 1.48 10.91
CA ARG A 130 15.54 2.42 10.29
C ARG A 130 16.59 1.72 9.42
N GLN A 131 17.12 0.60 9.89
CA GLN A 131 18.10 -0.19 9.14
C GLN A 131 17.46 -0.82 7.86
N ILE A 132 16.20 -1.28 7.95
CA ILE A 132 15.48 -1.80 6.79
C ILE A 132 15.27 -0.68 5.77
N VAL A 133 14.83 0.50 6.20
CA VAL A 133 14.66 1.67 5.32
C VAL A 133 15.97 2.06 4.67
N ALA A 134 17.07 2.14 5.42
CA ALA A 134 18.38 2.46 4.87
C ALA A 134 18.83 1.46 3.77
N ARG A 135 18.52 0.17 3.96
CA ARG A 135 18.80 -0.85 2.93
C ARG A 135 17.89 -0.74 1.69
N ALA A 136 16.72 -0.12 1.80
CA ALA A 136 15.79 0.08 0.68
C ALA A 136 16.18 1.27 -0.23
N GLU A 137 17.00 2.22 0.27
CA GLU A 137 17.36 3.43 -0.46
C GLU A 137 18.00 3.15 -1.84
N PRO A 138 18.98 2.23 -1.98
CA PRO A 138 19.56 1.91 -3.30
C PRO A 138 18.54 1.39 -4.30
N ASP A 139 17.54 0.63 -3.85
CA ASP A 139 16.48 0.10 -4.73
C ASP A 139 15.54 1.23 -5.19
N ILE A 140 15.25 2.19 -4.29
CA ILE A 140 14.46 3.39 -4.64
C ILE A 140 15.24 4.24 -5.65
N ASP A 141 16.52 4.49 -5.43
CA ASP A 141 17.37 5.26 -6.36
C ASP A 141 17.50 4.57 -7.71
N GLY A 142 17.61 3.24 -7.72
CA GLY A 142 17.58 2.43 -8.93
C GLY A 142 16.27 2.56 -9.72
N ALA A 143 15.15 2.61 -9.01
CA ALA A 143 13.83 2.84 -9.62
C ALA A 143 13.74 4.25 -10.23
N ILE A 144 14.21 5.29 -9.52
CA ILE A 144 14.27 6.67 -10.03
C ILE A 144 15.10 6.74 -11.32
N ALA A 145 16.30 6.15 -11.32
CA ALA A 145 17.17 6.14 -12.48
C ALA A 145 16.51 5.47 -13.69
N ALA A 146 15.89 4.30 -13.49
CA ALA A 146 15.22 3.58 -14.58
C ALA A 146 14.06 4.38 -15.19
N VAL A 147 13.20 5.00 -14.35
CA VAL A 147 12.09 5.83 -14.82
C VAL A 147 12.59 7.07 -15.56
N ARG A 148 13.63 7.74 -15.05
CA ARG A 148 14.24 8.93 -15.68
C ARG A 148 14.75 8.62 -17.07
N GLU A 149 15.38 7.45 -17.25
CA GLU A 149 15.91 6.97 -18.52
C GLU A 149 14.86 6.31 -19.43
N ASN A 150 13.58 6.32 -19.05
CA ASN A 150 12.51 5.58 -19.75
C ASN A 150 12.81 4.08 -19.92
N ARG A 151 13.58 3.49 -19.03
CA ARG A 151 13.98 2.09 -19.04
C ARG A 151 12.99 1.24 -18.26
N ALA A 152 12.66 0.08 -18.79
CA ALA A 152 11.82 -0.88 -18.06
C ALA A 152 12.55 -1.44 -16.83
N PHE A 153 11.79 -1.70 -15.75
CA PHE A 153 12.34 -2.46 -14.64
C PHE A 153 12.68 -3.88 -15.06
N PRO A 154 13.76 -4.45 -14.52
CA PRO A 154 14.05 -5.86 -14.74
C PRO A 154 12.89 -6.72 -14.20
N PRO A 155 12.60 -7.87 -14.83
CA PRO A 155 11.57 -8.76 -14.31
C PRO A 155 11.91 -9.18 -12.87
N PRO A 156 10.94 -9.13 -11.93
CA PRO A 156 11.19 -9.56 -10.57
C PRO A 156 11.58 -11.04 -10.51
N ARG A 157 12.44 -11.39 -9.54
CA ARG A 157 12.79 -12.79 -9.30
C ARG A 157 11.54 -13.57 -8.90
N ARG A 158 11.26 -14.65 -9.60
CA ARG A 158 10.08 -15.49 -9.37
C ARG A 158 10.46 -16.80 -8.69
N LYS A 159 9.67 -17.18 -7.70
CA LYS A 159 9.69 -18.50 -7.09
C LYS A 159 8.64 -19.39 -7.76
N PHE A 160 8.79 -20.69 -7.69
CA PHE A 160 7.87 -21.64 -8.36
C PHE A 160 6.43 -21.54 -7.86
N TYR A 161 6.22 -21.12 -6.60
CA TYR A 161 4.89 -20.99 -5.98
C TYR A 161 4.23 -19.62 -6.16
N ASP A 162 4.94 -18.57 -6.65
CA ASP A 162 4.43 -17.21 -6.72
C ASP A 162 3.15 -17.10 -7.56
N ARG A 163 3.08 -17.89 -8.63
CA ARG A 163 1.91 -17.94 -9.50
C ARG A 163 0.67 -18.48 -8.77
N PHE A 164 0.88 -19.43 -7.85
CA PHE A 164 -0.18 -19.98 -7.02
C PHE A 164 -0.60 -18.97 -5.94
N MET A 165 0.34 -18.33 -5.26
CA MET A 165 0.09 -17.36 -4.20
C MET A 165 -0.65 -16.12 -4.75
N SER A 166 -0.16 -15.52 -5.82
CA SER A 166 -0.80 -14.37 -6.46
C SER A 166 -2.08 -14.74 -7.21
N GLY A 167 -2.25 -15.98 -7.61
CA GLY A 167 -3.41 -16.52 -8.33
C GLY A 167 -4.55 -16.92 -7.39
N PRO A 168 -4.77 -18.24 -7.19
CA PRO A 168 -5.91 -18.75 -6.42
C PRO A 168 -5.87 -18.39 -4.93
N VAL A 169 -4.68 -18.24 -4.32
CA VAL A 169 -4.57 -17.90 -2.89
C VAL A 169 -5.03 -16.47 -2.61
N ASN A 170 -4.75 -15.51 -3.50
CA ASN A 170 -5.15 -14.11 -3.28
C ASN A 170 -6.67 -13.93 -3.02
N PRO A 171 -7.59 -14.42 -3.86
CA PRO A 171 -9.03 -14.26 -3.59
C PRO A 171 -9.48 -15.02 -2.33
N ILE A 172 -8.90 -16.18 -2.02
CA ILE A 172 -9.19 -16.93 -0.80
C ILE A 172 -8.73 -16.12 0.43
N PHE A 173 -7.54 -15.53 0.36
CA PHE A 173 -7.03 -14.68 1.44
C PHE A 173 -7.97 -13.50 1.73
N TYR A 174 -8.42 -12.80 0.69
CA TYR A 174 -9.36 -11.69 0.86
C TYR A 174 -10.70 -12.15 1.45
N SER A 175 -11.26 -13.26 1.00
CA SER A 175 -12.54 -13.77 1.50
C SER A 175 -12.47 -14.31 2.93
N CYS A 176 -11.34 -14.92 3.32
CA CYS A 176 -11.21 -15.59 4.62
C CYS A 176 -10.57 -14.71 5.71
N PHE A 177 -9.57 -13.89 5.35
CA PHE A 177 -8.72 -13.19 6.32
C PHE A 177 -8.92 -11.67 6.37
N VAL A 178 -9.28 -11.03 5.26
CA VAL A 178 -9.49 -9.57 5.23
C VAL A 178 -10.86 -9.25 5.81
N LYS A 179 -10.97 -9.25 7.15
CA LYS A 179 -12.19 -9.02 7.92
C LYS A 179 -11.95 -7.98 9.00
N ALA A 180 -12.90 -7.03 9.15
CA ALA A 180 -12.82 -6.03 10.20
C ALA A 180 -13.33 -6.50 11.56
N ASN A 181 -14.07 -7.61 11.63
CA ASN A 181 -14.77 -8.09 12.81
C ASN A 181 -13.86 -8.48 14.00
N ALA A 182 -12.57 -8.68 13.76
CA ALA A 182 -11.61 -8.94 14.82
C ALA A 182 -10.95 -7.68 15.41
N PHE A 183 -11.19 -6.49 14.83
CA PHE A 183 -10.75 -5.25 15.45
C PHE A 183 -11.60 -4.96 16.70
N THR A 184 -10.90 -4.67 17.78
CA THR A 184 -11.47 -4.29 19.07
C THR A 184 -10.81 -3.01 19.59
N VAL A 185 -11.50 -2.31 20.49
CA VAL A 185 -10.98 -1.10 21.12
C VAL A 185 -11.00 -1.22 22.64
N GLY A 186 -9.87 -0.97 23.28
CA GLY A 186 -9.72 -0.99 24.73
C GLY A 186 -10.04 0.33 25.40
N ASN A 187 -9.94 0.33 26.74
CA ASN A 187 -10.28 1.49 27.59
C ASN A 187 -9.33 2.69 27.39
N ALA A 188 -8.10 2.46 26.91
CA ALA A 188 -7.14 3.53 26.61
C ALA A 188 -7.55 4.44 25.45
N CYS A 189 -8.63 4.11 24.73
CA CYS A 189 -9.12 4.94 23.62
C CYS A 189 -9.64 6.29 24.11
N THR A 190 -9.08 7.37 23.59
CA THR A 190 -9.46 8.76 23.90
C THR A 190 -10.55 9.34 22.99
N GLY A 191 -11.03 8.59 21.99
CA GLY A 191 -12.00 9.08 21.01
C GLY A 191 -11.44 10.09 20.00
N CYS A 192 -10.12 10.19 19.84
CA CYS A 192 -9.46 11.22 19.02
C CYS A 192 -9.77 11.18 17.51
N GLY A 193 -10.42 10.12 17.01
CA GLY A 193 -10.83 9.96 15.61
C GLY A 193 -9.69 9.71 14.61
N GLN A 194 -8.45 9.50 15.05
CA GLN A 194 -7.32 9.26 14.16
C GLN A 194 -7.56 8.04 13.24
N CYS A 195 -8.12 6.96 13.78
CA CYS A 195 -8.47 5.76 13.02
C CYS A 195 -9.52 6.02 11.92
N VAL A 196 -10.48 6.92 12.17
CA VAL A 196 -11.49 7.34 11.18
C VAL A 196 -10.82 8.17 10.06
N ARG A 197 -9.98 9.14 10.45
CA ARG A 197 -9.29 10.00 9.47
C ARG A 197 -8.35 9.20 8.55
N ARG A 198 -7.64 8.22 9.10
CA ARG A 198 -6.67 7.40 8.37
C ARG A 198 -7.31 6.25 7.56
N CYS A 199 -8.60 5.95 7.74
CA CYS A 199 -9.25 4.86 7.01
C CYS A 199 -9.52 5.26 5.55
N PRO A 200 -8.88 4.61 4.57
CA PRO A 200 -9.03 4.99 3.16
C PRO A 200 -10.38 4.56 2.56
N THR A 201 -11.11 3.67 3.23
CA THR A 201 -12.39 3.13 2.75
C THR A 201 -13.59 3.64 3.55
N ASN A 202 -13.41 4.65 4.42
CA ASN A 202 -14.43 5.15 5.34
C ASN A 202 -15.11 4.05 6.18
N ASN A 203 -14.37 2.98 6.48
CA ASN A 203 -14.89 1.78 7.14
C ASN A 203 -15.04 1.95 8.67
N ILE A 204 -14.67 3.10 9.23
CA ILE A 204 -14.66 3.33 10.66
C ILE A 204 -15.48 4.58 10.99
N THR A 205 -16.41 4.45 11.95
CA THR A 205 -17.18 5.56 12.51
C THR A 205 -16.96 5.64 14.02
N LEU A 206 -17.22 6.79 14.64
CA LEU A 206 -17.24 6.89 16.09
C LEU A 206 -18.69 6.75 16.59
N GLN A 207 -18.91 5.82 17.51
CA GLN A 207 -20.16 5.67 18.25
C GLN A 207 -19.85 5.81 19.75
N ASN A 208 -20.50 6.73 20.42
CA ASN A 208 -20.22 7.06 21.82
C ASN A 208 -18.71 7.31 22.10
N GLY A 209 -18.03 7.98 21.17
CA GLY A 209 -16.59 8.29 21.28
C GLY A 209 -15.65 7.10 21.04
N LYS A 210 -16.14 5.93 20.65
CA LYS A 210 -15.34 4.73 20.36
C LYS A 210 -15.45 4.35 18.89
N PRO A 211 -14.35 3.86 18.25
CA PRO A 211 -14.40 3.39 16.86
C PRO A 211 -15.21 2.11 16.71
N VAL A 212 -16.02 2.09 15.66
CA VAL A 212 -16.79 0.92 15.21
C VAL A 212 -16.42 0.67 13.74
N TRP A 213 -16.10 -0.57 13.42
CA TRP A 213 -15.70 -0.98 12.07
C TRP A 213 -16.87 -1.56 11.28
N GLY A 214 -17.02 -1.12 10.04
CA GLY A 214 -17.93 -1.71 9.06
C GLY A 214 -17.31 -2.92 8.35
N GLN A 215 -17.84 -3.24 7.16
CA GLN A 215 -17.45 -4.43 6.40
C GLN A 215 -16.51 -4.14 5.21
N ASN A 216 -16.21 -2.86 4.94
CA ASN A 216 -15.38 -2.44 3.81
C ASN A 216 -13.90 -2.23 4.20
N CYS A 217 -13.34 -3.19 4.94
CA CYS A 217 -11.96 -3.12 5.40
C CYS A 217 -10.99 -3.68 4.36
N THR A 218 -9.91 -2.96 4.07
CA THR A 218 -8.82 -3.42 3.19
C THR A 218 -7.59 -3.95 3.95
N HIS A 219 -7.68 -4.07 5.29
CA HIS A 219 -6.58 -4.54 6.16
C HIS A 219 -5.26 -3.76 6.01
N CYS A 220 -5.35 -2.46 5.77
CA CYS A 220 -4.16 -1.59 5.62
C CYS A 220 -3.40 -1.33 6.93
N MET A 221 -3.91 -1.76 8.06
CA MET A 221 -3.36 -1.58 9.42
C MET A 221 -3.21 -0.12 9.87
N ALA A 222 -3.64 0.87 9.10
CA ALA A 222 -3.49 2.28 9.47
C ALA A 222 -4.17 2.62 10.81
N CYS A 223 -5.39 2.12 11.03
CA CYS A 223 -6.14 2.43 12.26
C CYS A 223 -5.44 1.94 13.53
N ILE A 224 -4.82 0.75 13.50
CA ILE A 224 -4.17 0.14 14.65
C ILE A 224 -2.74 0.68 14.84
N CYS A 225 -1.98 0.88 13.75
CA CYS A 225 -0.59 1.34 13.83
C CYS A 225 -0.47 2.84 14.16
N TYR A 226 -1.44 3.67 13.75
CA TYR A 226 -1.46 5.10 14.06
C TYR A 226 -2.27 5.46 15.32
N CYS A 227 -2.73 4.46 16.09
CA CYS A 227 -3.44 4.75 17.32
C CYS A 227 -2.48 5.31 18.38
N PRO A 228 -2.60 6.58 18.83
CA PRO A 228 -1.62 7.22 19.71
C PRO A 228 -1.56 6.60 21.11
N THR A 229 -2.61 5.90 21.50
CA THR A 229 -2.71 5.21 22.80
C THR A 229 -2.67 3.70 22.67
N GLU A 230 -2.37 3.19 21.46
CA GLU A 230 -2.35 1.75 21.12
C GLU A 230 -3.61 0.99 21.59
N ALA A 231 -4.75 1.69 21.68
CA ALA A 231 -6.00 1.14 22.20
C ALA A 231 -6.69 0.17 21.25
N ILE A 232 -6.25 0.03 19.99
CA ILE A 232 -6.88 -0.82 19.00
C ILE A 232 -6.10 -2.13 18.88
N GLU A 233 -6.82 -3.26 18.90
CA GLU A 233 -6.27 -4.59 18.73
C GLU A 233 -6.97 -5.36 17.61
N TYR A 234 -6.27 -6.32 17.01
CA TYR A 234 -6.85 -7.30 16.08
C TYR A 234 -6.97 -8.66 16.77
N GLY A 235 -7.97 -8.79 17.61
CA GLY A 235 -8.15 -9.92 18.52
C GLY A 235 -6.92 -10.12 19.41
N LYS A 236 -6.49 -11.37 19.59
CA LYS A 236 -5.27 -11.71 20.33
C LYS A 236 -3.99 -11.63 19.48
N LYS A 237 -4.13 -11.45 18.16
CA LYS A 237 -2.99 -11.56 17.22
C LYS A 237 -2.04 -10.37 17.26
N SER A 238 -2.51 -9.20 17.66
CA SER A 238 -1.70 -7.98 17.71
C SER A 238 -1.24 -7.59 19.12
N LEU A 239 -1.68 -8.32 20.15
CA LEU A 239 -1.31 -8.03 21.54
C LEU A 239 0.21 -8.05 21.73
N GLY A 240 0.75 -6.97 22.31
CA GLY A 240 2.18 -6.83 22.62
C GLY A 240 3.08 -6.65 21.39
N LYS A 241 2.54 -6.54 20.19
CA LYS A 241 3.34 -6.28 19.00
C LYS A 241 3.63 -4.79 18.82
N PRO A 242 4.80 -4.39 18.33
CA PRO A 242 5.11 -3.01 17.98
C PRO A 242 4.11 -2.41 17.00
N ARG A 243 3.82 -1.12 17.15
CA ARG A 243 2.91 -0.35 16.27
C ARG A 243 3.72 0.46 15.27
N TYR A 244 4.23 -0.21 14.25
CA TYR A 244 5.05 0.46 13.26
C TYR A 244 4.22 1.31 12.29
N HIS A 245 4.63 2.56 12.14
CA HIS A 245 4.30 3.41 11.00
C HIS A 245 5.51 4.28 10.66
N PHE A 246 5.66 4.65 9.40
CA PHE A 246 6.88 5.33 8.91
C PHE A 246 7.16 6.66 9.63
N GLU A 247 6.14 7.41 9.99
CA GLU A 247 6.26 8.71 10.67
C GLU A 247 6.81 8.59 12.12
N ALA A 248 6.97 7.37 12.66
CA ALA A 248 7.58 7.12 13.97
C ALA A 248 9.11 6.92 13.90
N LEU A 249 9.72 6.92 12.70
CA LEU A 249 11.16 6.82 12.48
C LEU A 249 11.83 8.19 12.57
#